data_c554f315869b5daa54d13187d7151667
#
_entry.id   c554f315869b5daa54d13187d7151667
#
_cell.length_a   1.000
_cell.length_b   1.000
_cell.length_c   1.000
_cell.angle_alpha   90.00
_cell.angle_beta   90.00
_cell.angle_gamma   90.00
#
_symmetry.space_group_name_H-M   'P 1'
#
loop_
_entity.id
_entity.type
_entity.pdbx_description
1 polymer ?
#
loop_
_entity_poly.entity_id
_entity_poly.type
_entity_poly.pdbx_seq_one_letter_code
_entity_poly.pdbx_strand_id
1 'polypeptide(L)'
;MFRLSVVLKEEIDPDTLQRAVDLTLPRFPAFKVALHKGIFWRYLEPNDHPGPFVMPDIINPCMPMLFKSNNRYLIRIYYYRCRISLEVFHSLSDGSGALKLLKTITAVYLRLKGHEISNTCGVLDINEPPRPEEMEDAYIKYASSRVKRPRQSGQRPLPHPRPQGALLHTEYHPWPAVCTGSPAEARSYHVTLTEYLNAVLLYALLEKQKADHVFREH
;
A
#
# COMPACT_ATOMS: atom_id res chain seq x y z
N MET A 1 0.21 6.64 -4.36
CA MET A 1 -0.50 6.02 -3.24
C MET A 1 -0.81 4.59 -3.58
N PHE A 2 -1.01 3.76 -2.57
CA PHE A 2 -1.51 2.40 -2.72
C PHE A 2 -2.47 2.09 -1.57
N ARG A 3 -3.30 1.07 -1.74
CA ARG A 3 -4.30 0.63 -0.77
C ARG A 3 -4.10 -0.84 -0.43
N LEU A 4 -4.20 -1.15 0.84
CA LEU A 4 -4.33 -2.51 1.38
C LEU A 4 -5.67 -2.64 2.07
N SER A 5 -6.28 -3.82 2.00
CA SER A 5 -7.57 -4.07 2.63
C SER A 5 -7.60 -5.44 3.29
N VAL A 6 -8.37 -5.53 4.36
CA VAL A 6 -8.71 -6.78 5.05
C VAL A 6 -10.23 -6.90 5.14
N VAL A 7 -10.73 -8.10 4.96
CA VAL A 7 -12.16 -8.40 5.11
C VAL A 7 -12.34 -9.28 6.32
N LEU A 8 -13.20 -8.86 7.23
CA LEU A 8 -13.59 -9.59 8.44
C LEU A 8 -14.89 -10.38 8.19
N LYS A 9 -15.30 -11.16 9.17
CA LYS A 9 -16.54 -11.94 9.10
C LYS A 9 -17.77 -11.11 9.51
N GLU A 10 -17.56 -10.10 10.34
CA GLU A 10 -18.60 -9.24 10.91
C GLU A 10 -18.50 -7.81 10.37
N GLU A 11 -19.58 -7.08 10.47
CA GLU A 11 -19.61 -5.66 10.11
C GLU A 11 -18.71 -4.83 11.02
N ILE A 12 -18.05 -3.85 10.42
CA ILE A 12 -17.11 -2.97 11.11
C ILE A 12 -17.90 -1.92 11.91
N ASP A 13 -17.60 -1.84 13.19
CA ASP A 13 -18.01 -0.73 14.05
C ASP A 13 -17.00 0.41 13.95
N PRO A 14 -17.40 1.59 13.39
CA PRO A 14 -16.49 2.70 13.14
C PRO A 14 -15.85 3.27 14.41
N ASP A 15 -16.59 3.34 15.50
CA ASP A 15 -16.10 3.92 16.75
C ASP A 15 -15.04 3.03 17.39
N THR A 16 -15.25 1.73 17.38
CA THR A 16 -14.24 0.75 17.83
C THR A 16 -13.02 0.77 16.92
N LEU A 17 -13.23 0.93 15.60
CA LEU A 17 -12.10 1.03 14.65
C LEU A 17 -11.30 2.32 14.89
N GLN A 18 -11.94 3.46 15.13
CA GLN A 18 -11.25 4.71 15.48
C GLN A 18 -10.40 4.52 16.74
N ARG A 19 -10.95 3.92 17.79
CA ARG A 19 -10.20 3.61 19.01
C ARG A 19 -9.01 2.69 18.75
N ALA A 20 -9.17 1.69 17.89
CA ALA A 20 -8.07 0.80 17.51
C ALA A 20 -6.95 1.54 16.79
N VAL A 21 -7.29 2.47 15.91
CA VAL A 21 -6.33 3.35 15.23
C VAL A 21 -5.57 4.22 16.22
N ASP A 22 -6.28 4.90 17.12
CA ASP A 22 -5.70 5.81 18.11
C ASP A 22 -4.75 5.09 19.07
N LEU A 23 -5.08 3.85 19.46
CA LEU A 23 -4.22 3.00 20.30
C LEU A 23 -3.01 2.44 19.54
N THR A 24 -3.15 2.18 18.25
CA THR A 24 -2.09 1.57 17.44
C THR A 24 -1.05 2.57 16.96
N LEU A 25 -1.49 3.78 16.57
CA LEU A 25 -0.65 4.75 15.89
C LEU A 25 0.61 5.18 16.66
N PRO A 26 0.59 5.34 18.01
CA PRO A 26 1.79 5.64 18.77
C PRO A 26 2.92 4.62 18.62
N ARG A 27 2.57 3.34 18.34
CA ARG A 27 3.54 2.27 18.09
C ARG A 27 4.22 2.39 16.72
N PHE A 28 3.68 3.20 15.82
CA PHE A 28 4.15 3.37 14.45
C PHE A 28 4.55 4.84 14.16
N PRO A 29 5.62 5.35 14.77
CA PRO A 29 6.03 6.75 14.63
C PRO A 29 6.33 7.14 13.18
N ALA A 30 6.80 6.20 12.33
CA ALA A 30 7.00 6.43 10.90
C ALA A 30 5.72 6.83 10.16
N PHE A 31 4.55 6.48 10.67
CA PHE A 31 3.25 6.87 10.11
C PHE A 31 2.63 8.07 10.83
N LYS A 32 3.17 8.45 12.00
CA LYS A 32 2.73 9.61 12.78
C LYS A 32 3.48 10.88 12.36
N VAL A 33 3.43 11.20 11.07
CA VAL A 33 4.13 12.34 10.47
C VAL A 33 3.22 13.15 9.57
N ALA A 34 3.55 14.42 9.39
CA ALA A 34 2.92 15.36 8.48
C ALA A 34 3.92 15.83 7.42
N LEU A 35 3.41 16.10 6.21
CA LEU A 35 4.22 16.68 5.13
C LEU A 35 4.24 18.20 5.23
N HIS A 36 5.40 18.76 5.36
CA HIS A 36 5.66 20.18 5.36
C HIS A 36 6.31 20.65 4.06
N LYS A 37 6.02 21.90 3.69
CA LYS A 37 6.60 22.53 2.51
C LYS A 37 7.65 23.54 2.98
N GLY A 38 8.92 23.25 2.68
CA GLY A 38 10.00 24.20 2.75
C GLY A 38 10.04 25.13 1.52
N ILE A 39 11.06 25.97 1.41
CA ILE A 39 11.22 26.92 0.30
C ILE A 39 11.48 26.15 -1.02
N PHE A 40 12.36 25.16 -0.99
CA PHE A 40 12.79 24.39 -2.18
C PHE A 40 12.44 22.89 -2.12
N TRP A 41 12.11 22.34 -0.95
CA TRP A 41 11.82 20.91 -0.76
C TRP A 41 10.64 20.69 0.18
N ARG A 42 10.19 19.45 0.21
CA ARG A 42 9.19 18.97 1.17
C ARG A 42 9.88 18.02 2.15
N TYR A 43 9.45 18.04 3.40
CA TYR A 43 10.01 17.20 4.46
C TYR A 43 8.90 16.68 5.38
N LEU A 44 9.20 15.62 6.11
CA LEU A 44 8.30 15.01 7.07
C LEU A 44 8.68 15.46 8.48
N GLU A 45 7.69 15.83 9.27
CA GLU A 45 7.84 16.15 10.69
C GLU A 45 6.88 15.32 11.53
N PRO A 46 7.20 15.05 12.80
CA PRO A 46 6.24 14.43 13.72
C PRO A 46 4.91 15.19 13.70
N ASN A 47 3.82 14.44 13.74
CA ASN A 47 2.47 15.01 13.71
C ASN A 47 1.84 14.90 15.11
N ASP A 48 1.65 16.05 15.77
CA ASP A 48 1.07 16.13 17.12
C ASP A 48 -0.47 16.23 17.11
N HIS A 49 -1.09 16.28 15.93
CA HIS A 49 -2.54 16.25 15.82
C HIS A 49 -3.11 14.90 16.30
N PRO A 50 -4.39 14.87 16.71
CA PRO A 50 -5.11 13.61 16.92
C PRO A 50 -4.97 12.67 15.72
N GLY A 51 -5.20 11.36 15.90
CA GLY A 51 -5.10 10.34 14.85
C GLY A 51 -5.87 10.67 13.58
N PRO A 52 -5.60 9.96 12.48
CA PRO A 52 -6.38 10.12 11.26
C PRO A 52 -7.81 9.64 11.49
N PHE A 53 -8.77 10.28 10.83
CA PHE A 53 -10.17 9.89 10.93
C PHE A 53 -10.45 8.59 10.17
N VAL A 54 -11.25 7.72 10.80
CA VAL A 54 -11.86 6.58 10.14
C VAL A 54 -13.06 7.07 9.35
N MET A 55 -13.10 6.79 8.05
CA MET A 55 -14.11 7.31 7.13
C MET A 55 -14.84 6.18 6.38
N PRO A 56 -16.11 6.37 5.99
CA PRO A 56 -16.77 5.42 5.10
C PRO A 56 -16.09 5.38 3.74
N ASP A 57 -15.95 4.17 3.17
CA ASP A 57 -15.31 3.93 1.86
C ASP A 57 -16.32 4.14 0.73
N ILE A 58 -16.62 5.40 0.43
CA ILE A 58 -17.62 5.82 -0.55
C ILE A 58 -17.01 6.51 -1.78
N ILE A 59 -15.69 6.62 -1.84
CA ILE A 59 -14.96 7.28 -2.93
C ILE A 59 -14.05 6.29 -3.65
N ASN A 60 -13.64 6.63 -4.87
CA ASN A 60 -12.68 5.82 -5.62
C ASN A 60 -11.36 5.67 -4.85
N PRO A 61 -10.76 4.46 -4.90
CA PRO A 61 -9.48 4.20 -4.24
C PRO A 61 -8.38 5.11 -4.75
N CYS A 62 -7.43 5.43 -3.87
CA CYS A 62 -6.21 6.14 -4.21
C CYS A 62 -6.40 7.54 -4.84
N MET A 63 -7.54 8.18 -4.58
CA MET A 63 -7.76 9.58 -4.95
C MET A 63 -6.70 10.50 -4.34
N PRO A 64 -6.37 11.63 -4.98
CA PRO A 64 -5.41 12.59 -4.45
C PRO A 64 -5.70 12.94 -2.98
N MET A 65 -4.66 12.96 -2.16
CA MET A 65 -4.80 13.17 -0.72
C MET A 65 -4.82 14.66 -0.41
N LEU A 66 -5.92 15.13 0.16
CA LEU A 66 -6.03 16.47 0.73
C LEU A 66 -5.52 16.40 2.18
N PHE A 67 -4.24 16.67 2.37
CA PHE A 67 -3.58 16.51 3.69
C PHE A 67 -4.22 17.32 4.82
N LYS A 68 -4.81 18.47 4.52
CA LYS A 68 -5.43 19.34 5.53
C LYS A 68 -6.71 18.75 6.14
N SER A 69 -7.43 17.87 5.41
CA SER A 69 -8.73 17.36 5.83
C SER A 69 -8.66 16.14 6.75
N ASN A 70 -7.48 15.57 7.00
CA ASN A 70 -7.30 14.35 7.77
C ASN A 70 -6.20 14.54 8.82
N ASN A 71 -6.28 15.59 9.62
CA ASN A 71 -5.29 15.92 10.65
C ASN A 71 -3.85 15.90 10.11
N ARG A 72 -3.64 16.22 8.83
CA ARG A 72 -2.36 16.20 8.09
C ARG A 72 -1.68 14.84 7.94
N TYR A 73 -2.34 13.74 8.30
CA TYR A 73 -1.77 12.42 8.12
C TYR A 73 -1.64 12.05 6.64
N LEU A 74 -0.60 11.26 6.34
CA LEU A 74 -0.28 10.73 5.02
C LEU A 74 -0.84 9.32 4.80
N ILE A 75 -1.72 8.90 5.70
CA ILE A 75 -2.50 7.67 5.65
C ILE A 75 -3.97 7.99 5.76
N ARG A 76 -4.83 7.16 5.19
CA ARG A 76 -6.29 7.22 5.35
C ARG A 76 -6.82 5.85 5.70
N ILE A 77 -7.79 5.79 6.59
CA ILE A 77 -8.42 4.56 7.03
C ILE A 77 -9.89 4.62 6.68
N TYR A 78 -10.35 3.59 5.97
CA TYR A 78 -11.72 3.49 5.51
C TYR A 78 -12.34 2.19 5.98
N TYR A 79 -13.66 2.21 6.12
CA TYR A 79 -14.46 1.02 6.35
C TYR A 79 -15.62 0.94 5.38
N TYR A 80 -15.98 -0.28 5.01
CA TYR A 80 -17.20 -0.57 4.26
C TYR A 80 -17.69 -1.97 4.58
N ARG A 81 -18.87 -2.09 5.20
CA ARG A 81 -19.40 -3.36 5.70
C ARG A 81 -18.35 -4.09 6.55
N CYS A 82 -17.87 -5.25 6.07
CA CYS A 82 -16.89 -6.09 6.76
C CYS A 82 -15.43 -5.78 6.39
N ARG A 83 -15.17 -4.71 5.60
CA ARG A 83 -13.84 -4.39 5.07
C ARG A 83 -13.23 -3.17 5.76
N ILE A 84 -11.99 -3.31 6.20
CA ILE A 84 -11.12 -2.21 6.61
C ILE A 84 -10.11 -1.98 5.48
N SER A 85 -9.91 -0.74 5.07
CA SER A 85 -8.94 -0.36 4.04
C SER A 85 -8.00 0.71 4.57
N LEU A 86 -6.71 0.53 4.31
CA LEU A 86 -5.64 1.48 4.61
C LEU A 86 -5.05 2.00 3.30
N GLU A 87 -5.09 3.29 3.10
CA GLU A 87 -4.37 3.97 2.03
C GLU A 87 -3.14 4.66 2.58
N VAL A 88 -2.02 4.51 1.87
CA VAL A 88 -0.72 5.06 2.28
C VAL A 88 -0.12 5.88 1.15
N PHE A 89 0.39 7.06 1.49
CA PHE A 89 1.24 7.83 0.60
C PHE A 89 2.58 7.11 0.43
N HIS A 90 2.94 6.72 -0.78
CA HIS A 90 4.00 5.74 -1.03
C HIS A 90 5.41 6.20 -0.60
N SER A 91 5.61 7.51 -0.45
CA SER A 91 6.88 8.02 0.10
C SER A 91 7.04 7.79 1.60
N LEU A 92 5.96 7.36 2.29
CA LEU A 92 5.98 7.13 3.73
C LEU A 92 6.46 5.72 4.07
N SER A 93 6.01 4.74 3.30
CA SER A 93 6.32 3.34 3.54
C SER A 93 6.09 2.49 2.29
N ASP A 94 6.71 1.32 2.27
CA ASP A 94 6.43 0.25 1.32
C ASP A 94 5.20 -0.59 1.73
N GLY A 95 4.89 -1.59 0.91
CA GLY A 95 3.79 -2.51 1.19
C GLY A 95 3.97 -3.32 2.47
N SER A 96 5.20 -3.65 2.85
CA SER A 96 5.51 -4.46 4.04
C SER A 96 5.24 -3.69 5.33
N GLY A 97 5.69 -2.43 5.41
CA GLY A 97 5.43 -1.55 6.54
C GLY A 97 3.94 -1.25 6.70
N ALA A 98 3.27 -0.91 5.59
CA ALA A 98 1.82 -0.66 5.60
C ALA A 98 1.00 -1.90 5.99
N LEU A 99 1.43 -3.10 5.57
CA LEU A 99 0.77 -4.35 5.95
C LEU A 99 0.89 -4.64 7.46
N LYS A 100 2.05 -4.36 8.07
CA LYS A 100 2.23 -4.47 9.53
C LYS A 100 1.28 -3.53 10.27
N LEU A 101 1.16 -2.27 9.81
CA LEU A 101 0.23 -1.31 10.39
C LEU A 101 -1.21 -1.80 10.28
N LEU A 102 -1.66 -2.21 9.09
CA LEU A 102 -3.02 -2.71 8.88
C LEU A 102 -3.32 -3.94 9.74
N LYS A 103 -2.40 -4.92 9.81
CA LYS A 103 -2.55 -6.11 10.65
C LYS A 103 -2.65 -5.74 12.12
N THR A 104 -1.84 -4.81 12.62
CA THR A 104 -1.86 -4.40 14.03
C THR A 104 -3.15 -3.65 14.36
N ILE A 105 -3.60 -2.71 13.51
CA ILE A 105 -4.91 -2.05 13.67
C ILE A 105 -6.04 -3.09 13.73
N THR A 106 -6.03 -4.05 12.81
CA THR A 106 -7.06 -5.10 12.76
C THR A 106 -7.03 -5.98 14.01
N ALA A 107 -5.84 -6.35 14.49
CA ALA A 107 -5.71 -7.15 15.71
C ALA A 107 -6.20 -6.40 16.94
N VAL A 108 -5.85 -5.11 17.09
CA VAL A 108 -6.35 -4.25 18.18
C VAL A 108 -7.86 -4.08 18.10
N TYR A 109 -8.41 -3.85 16.90
CA TYR A 109 -9.85 -3.79 16.67
C TYR A 109 -10.56 -5.05 17.16
N LEU A 110 -10.06 -6.23 16.75
CA LEU A 110 -10.64 -7.51 17.16
C LEU A 110 -10.54 -7.74 18.67
N ARG A 111 -9.43 -7.35 19.31
CA ARG A 111 -9.28 -7.41 20.78
C ARG A 111 -10.30 -6.51 21.48
N LEU A 112 -10.53 -5.31 20.97
CA LEU A 112 -11.57 -4.42 21.52
C LEU A 112 -12.98 -4.99 21.36
N LYS A 113 -13.20 -5.86 20.36
CA LYS A 113 -14.45 -6.64 20.17
C LYS A 113 -14.51 -7.91 21.04
N GLY A 114 -13.48 -8.18 21.87
CA GLY A 114 -13.45 -9.32 22.78
C GLY A 114 -12.80 -10.60 22.23
N HIS A 115 -12.14 -10.54 21.08
CA HIS A 115 -11.43 -11.68 20.52
C HIS A 115 -10.00 -11.78 21.06
N GLU A 116 -9.53 -12.98 21.31
CA GLU A 116 -8.13 -13.24 21.65
C GLU A 116 -7.27 -13.32 20.38
N ILE A 117 -6.44 -12.32 20.15
CA ILE A 117 -5.53 -12.24 19.01
C ILE A 117 -4.09 -12.12 19.51
N SER A 118 -3.23 -13.07 19.10
CA SER A 118 -1.80 -13.07 19.45
C SER A 118 -0.98 -12.07 18.65
N ASN A 119 0.18 -11.66 19.19
CA ASN A 119 1.17 -10.82 18.51
C ASN A 119 2.07 -11.68 17.60
N THR A 120 1.49 -12.32 16.58
CA THR A 120 2.19 -13.19 15.61
C THR A 120 1.97 -12.72 14.18
N CYS A 121 2.68 -13.31 13.24
CA CYS A 121 2.49 -13.05 11.79
C CYS A 121 2.57 -11.56 11.39
N GLY A 122 3.39 -10.77 12.08
CA GLY A 122 3.62 -9.35 11.77
C GLY A 122 2.67 -8.38 12.47
N VAL A 123 1.89 -8.86 13.45
CA VAL A 123 1.18 -8.00 14.42
C VAL A 123 2.19 -7.55 15.48
N LEU A 124 2.31 -6.23 15.67
CA LEU A 124 3.21 -5.67 16.69
C LEU A 124 2.47 -5.50 18.03
N ASP A 125 3.22 -5.62 19.13
CA ASP A 125 2.69 -5.27 20.42
C ASP A 125 2.64 -3.74 20.58
N ILE A 126 1.44 -3.22 20.83
CA ILE A 126 1.25 -1.76 20.97
C ILE A 126 1.82 -1.22 22.30
N ASN A 127 2.12 -2.09 23.26
CA ASN A 127 2.72 -1.71 24.54
C ASN A 127 4.26 -1.67 24.49
N GLU A 128 4.88 -2.26 23.45
CA GLU A 128 6.32 -2.18 23.25
C GLU A 128 6.71 -0.87 22.57
N PRO A 129 7.80 -0.23 23.00
CA PRO A 129 8.30 0.97 22.31
C PRO A 129 8.77 0.60 20.88
N PRO A 130 8.72 1.54 19.93
CA PRO A 130 9.26 1.31 18.60
C PRO A 130 10.78 1.13 18.66
N ARG A 131 11.31 0.22 17.86
CA ARG A 131 12.76 -0.01 17.75
C ARG A 131 13.37 1.01 16.80
N PRO A 132 14.63 1.45 17.04
CA PRO A 132 15.31 2.40 16.14
C PRO A 132 15.34 1.92 14.68
N GLU A 133 15.51 0.62 14.46
CA GLU A 133 15.57 0.01 13.11
C GLU A 133 14.25 0.12 12.34
N GLU A 134 13.14 0.27 13.03
CA GLU A 134 11.81 0.47 12.41
C GLU A 134 11.64 1.87 11.82
N MET A 135 12.50 2.80 12.23
CA MET A 135 12.54 4.19 11.76
C MET A 135 13.67 4.46 10.77
N GLU A 136 14.55 3.48 10.56
CA GLU A 136 15.75 3.67 9.77
C GLU A 136 15.44 3.75 8.28
N ASP A 137 16.04 4.73 7.59
CA ASP A 137 16.06 4.76 6.13
C ASP A 137 17.11 3.78 5.59
N ALA A 138 16.65 2.59 5.21
CA ALA A 138 17.50 1.55 4.67
C ALA A 138 18.24 2.00 3.39
N TYR A 139 17.66 2.93 2.61
CA TYR A 139 18.33 3.44 1.42
C TYR A 139 19.56 4.26 1.80
N ILE A 140 19.45 5.17 2.74
CA ILE A 140 20.58 5.99 3.22
C ILE A 140 21.68 5.09 3.81
N LYS A 141 21.28 4.09 4.58
CA LYS A 141 22.24 3.17 5.25
C LYS A 141 22.99 2.27 4.28
N TYR A 142 22.31 1.73 3.28
CA TYR A 142 22.86 0.71 2.39
C TYR A 142 23.18 1.21 0.98
N ALA A 143 22.74 2.42 0.60
CA ALA A 143 23.08 3.00 -0.70
C ALA A 143 24.58 3.29 -0.78
N SER A 144 25.27 2.63 -1.69
CA SER A 144 26.67 2.88 -1.97
C SER A 144 26.84 3.73 -3.23
N SER A 145 27.56 4.84 -3.13
CA SER A 145 27.94 5.68 -4.27
C SER A 145 28.85 4.95 -5.28
N ARG A 146 29.37 3.74 -4.90
CA ARG A 146 30.22 2.92 -5.76
C ARG A 146 29.48 2.13 -6.83
N VAL A 147 28.16 1.98 -6.70
CA VAL A 147 27.34 1.32 -7.71
C VAL A 147 27.12 2.29 -8.88
N LYS A 148 28.00 2.25 -9.87
CA LYS A 148 27.77 2.91 -11.16
C LYS A 148 26.54 2.26 -11.79
N ARG A 149 25.40 2.95 -11.78
CA ARG A 149 24.25 2.51 -12.57
C ARG A 149 24.69 2.45 -14.04
N PRO A 150 24.57 1.31 -14.75
CA PRO A 150 24.74 1.32 -16.18
C PRO A 150 23.75 2.35 -16.73
N ARG A 151 24.23 3.30 -17.54
CA ARG A 151 23.34 4.15 -18.33
C ARG A 151 22.52 3.21 -19.20
N GLN A 152 21.27 2.95 -18.80
CA GLN A 152 20.34 2.32 -19.70
C GLN A 152 20.23 3.25 -20.90
N SER A 153 20.72 2.79 -22.02
CA SER A 153 20.43 3.41 -23.32
C SER A 153 18.92 3.39 -23.44
N GLY A 154 18.32 4.58 -23.35
CA GLY A 154 16.88 4.70 -23.20
C GLY A 154 16.14 4.29 -24.46
N GLN A 155 15.87 3.02 -24.62
CA GLN A 155 14.77 2.58 -25.44
C GLN A 155 13.50 3.12 -24.80
N ARG A 156 12.83 4.04 -25.49
CA ARG A 156 11.55 4.56 -25.03
C ARG A 156 10.59 3.38 -24.94
N PRO A 157 9.87 3.21 -23.81
CA PRO A 157 8.85 2.18 -23.69
C PRO A 157 7.82 2.36 -24.82
N LEU A 158 7.28 1.26 -25.33
CA LEU A 158 6.22 1.28 -26.33
C LEU A 158 5.05 2.10 -25.77
N PRO A 159 4.57 3.13 -26.48
CA PRO A 159 3.41 3.86 -26.03
C PRO A 159 2.21 2.93 -26.03
N HIS A 160 1.63 2.72 -24.87
CA HIS A 160 0.35 2.06 -24.77
C HIS A 160 -0.73 3.15 -24.86
N PRO A 161 -1.56 3.20 -25.92
CA PRO A 161 -2.64 4.14 -26.00
C PRO A 161 -3.58 3.88 -24.83
N ARG A 162 -3.60 4.78 -23.86
CA ARG A 162 -4.62 4.78 -22.82
C ARG A 162 -5.85 5.46 -23.38
N PRO A 163 -7.04 4.87 -23.29
CA PRO A 163 -8.24 5.66 -23.46
C PRO A 163 -8.15 6.84 -22.48
N GLN A 164 -8.30 8.06 -22.98
CA GLN A 164 -8.34 9.25 -22.12
C GLN A 164 -9.64 9.20 -21.32
N GLY A 165 -9.61 8.49 -20.20
CA GLY A 165 -10.63 8.61 -19.18
C GLY A 165 -10.49 9.93 -18.43
N ALA A 166 -11.54 10.39 -17.80
CA ALA A 166 -11.49 11.58 -16.96
C ALA A 166 -10.31 11.48 -15.98
N LEU A 167 -9.61 12.57 -15.78
CA LEU A 167 -8.30 12.67 -15.06
C LEU A 167 -8.33 12.11 -13.63
N LEU A 168 -9.50 11.79 -13.09
CA LEU A 168 -9.75 11.30 -11.73
C LEU A 168 -10.51 9.97 -11.70
N HIS A 169 -10.69 9.30 -12.83
CA HIS A 169 -11.37 8.02 -12.87
C HIS A 169 -10.33 6.90 -12.78
N THR A 170 -10.23 6.26 -11.63
CA THR A 170 -9.50 5.02 -11.44
C THR A 170 -10.50 3.88 -11.55
N GLU A 171 -10.42 3.11 -12.62
CA GLU A 171 -11.18 1.86 -12.70
C GLU A 171 -10.57 0.86 -11.71
N TYR A 172 -11.36 0.50 -10.71
CA TYR A 172 -11.01 -0.53 -9.75
C TYR A 172 -11.60 -1.86 -10.23
N HIS A 173 -10.76 -2.71 -10.75
CA HIS A 173 -11.11 -4.10 -11.01
C HIS A 173 -10.61 -4.95 -9.82
N PRO A 174 -11.48 -5.31 -8.86
CA PRO A 174 -11.11 -6.29 -7.84
C PRO A 174 -10.90 -7.61 -8.54
N TRP A 175 -9.65 -7.98 -8.75
CA TRP A 175 -9.32 -9.30 -9.21
C TRP A 175 -9.32 -10.22 -7.98
N PRO A 176 -10.28 -11.15 -7.84
CA PRO A 176 -10.14 -12.20 -6.86
C PRO A 176 -8.89 -12.98 -7.28
N ALA A 177 -7.80 -12.80 -6.53
CA ALA A 177 -6.62 -13.59 -6.75
C ALA A 177 -7.03 -15.06 -6.60
N VAL A 178 -7.05 -15.79 -7.70
CA VAL A 178 -7.24 -17.24 -7.72
C VAL A 178 -5.96 -17.84 -7.15
N CYS A 179 -5.81 -17.68 -5.81
CA CYS A 179 -4.59 -18.08 -5.10
C CYS A 179 -4.38 -19.60 -5.12
N THR A 180 -5.35 -20.39 -5.56
CA THR A 180 -5.29 -21.85 -5.53
C THR A 180 -4.71 -22.46 -6.80
N GLY A 181 -4.96 -21.89 -7.96
CA GLY A 181 -4.50 -22.43 -9.27
C GLY A 181 -3.10 -21.95 -9.66
N SER A 182 -2.85 -20.65 -9.57
CA SER A 182 -1.62 -20.02 -10.09
C SER A 182 -0.29 -20.56 -9.52
N PRO A 183 -0.18 -20.88 -8.19
CA PRO A 183 1.05 -21.48 -7.66
C PRO A 183 1.27 -22.93 -8.13
N ALA A 184 0.21 -23.70 -8.39
CA ALA A 184 0.31 -25.05 -8.91
C ALA A 184 0.77 -25.02 -10.38
N GLU A 185 0.20 -24.11 -11.16
CA GLU A 185 0.57 -23.86 -12.56
C GLU A 185 2.04 -23.44 -12.66
N ALA A 186 2.49 -22.46 -11.90
CA ALA A 186 3.88 -22.04 -11.90
C ALA A 186 4.85 -23.19 -11.58
N ARG A 187 4.50 -24.05 -10.62
CA ARG A 187 5.30 -25.24 -10.29
C ARG A 187 5.36 -26.26 -11.43
N SER A 188 4.30 -26.40 -12.22
CA SER A 188 4.31 -27.31 -13.38
C SER A 188 5.34 -26.91 -14.44
N TYR A 189 5.65 -25.59 -14.51
CA TYR A 189 6.70 -25.04 -15.38
C TYR A 189 8.07 -24.91 -14.69
N HIS A 190 8.22 -25.39 -13.44
CA HIS A 190 9.46 -25.26 -12.65
C HIS A 190 9.93 -23.81 -12.44
N VAL A 191 8.99 -22.86 -12.36
CA VAL A 191 9.29 -21.44 -12.16
C VAL A 191 8.62 -20.90 -10.90
N THR A 192 9.08 -19.74 -10.43
CA THR A 192 8.42 -19.02 -9.34
C THR A 192 7.08 -18.42 -9.82
N LEU A 193 6.16 -18.18 -8.90
CA LEU A 193 4.90 -17.49 -9.21
C LEU A 193 5.12 -16.13 -9.89
N THR A 194 6.14 -15.41 -9.46
CA THR A 194 6.50 -14.09 -10.04
C THR A 194 6.95 -14.22 -11.50
N GLU A 195 7.80 -15.19 -11.82
CA GLU A 195 8.24 -15.47 -13.19
C GLU A 195 7.07 -15.86 -14.07
N TYR A 196 6.21 -16.75 -13.57
CA TYR A 196 5.00 -17.18 -14.28
C TYR A 196 4.08 -16.00 -14.59
N LEU A 197 3.74 -15.17 -13.60
CA LEU A 197 2.87 -14.01 -13.79
C LEU A 197 3.48 -12.96 -14.72
N ASN A 198 4.80 -12.72 -14.65
CA ASN A 198 5.49 -11.85 -15.59
C ASN A 198 5.43 -12.38 -17.01
N ALA A 199 5.63 -13.68 -17.23
CA ALA A 199 5.51 -14.29 -18.54
C ALA A 199 4.10 -14.16 -19.11
N VAL A 200 3.06 -14.41 -18.32
CA VAL A 200 1.66 -14.23 -18.69
C VAL A 200 1.36 -12.76 -19.06
N LEU A 201 1.86 -11.81 -18.26
CA LEU A 201 1.69 -10.38 -18.54
C LEU A 201 2.37 -9.99 -19.87
N LEU A 202 3.61 -10.42 -20.08
CA LEU A 202 4.34 -10.14 -21.33
C LEU A 202 3.64 -10.76 -22.55
N TYR A 203 3.13 -11.99 -22.41
CA TYR A 203 2.36 -12.62 -23.46
C TYR A 203 1.07 -11.85 -23.78
N ALA A 204 0.31 -11.45 -22.76
CA ALA A 204 -0.90 -10.65 -22.95
C ALA A 204 -0.62 -9.29 -23.60
N LEU A 205 0.49 -8.62 -23.24
CA LEU A 205 0.93 -7.38 -23.88
C LEU A 205 1.32 -7.62 -25.35
N LEU A 206 2.01 -8.70 -25.65
CA LEU A 206 2.38 -9.07 -27.03
C LEU A 206 1.13 -9.33 -27.90
N GLU A 207 0.17 -10.08 -27.39
CA GLU A 207 -1.09 -10.34 -28.11
C GLU A 207 -1.87 -9.05 -28.34
N LYS A 208 -1.89 -8.15 -27.35
CA LYS A 208 -2.50 -6.84 -27.50
C LYS A 208 -1.78 -6.00 -28.55
N GLN A 209 -0.45 -5.98 -28.58
CA GLN A 209 0.32 -5.26 -29.60
C GLN A 209 0.05 -5.80 -31.00
N LYS A 210 -0.09 -7.14 -31.17
CA LYS A 210 -0.50 -7.76 -32.44
C LYS A 210 -1.88 -7.29 -32.86
N ALA A 211 -2.85 -7.28 -31.94
CA ALA A 211 -4.21 -6.84 -32.22
C ALA A 211 -4.30 -5.36 -32.57
N ASP A 212 -3.53 -4.51 -31.90
CA ASP A 212 -3.51 -3.08 -32.13
C ASP A 212 -2.61 -2.66 -33.32
N HIS A 213 -1.97 -3.61 -34.01
CA HIS A 213 -1.00 -3.39 -35.11
C HIS A 213 0.15 -2.41 -34.73
N VAL A 214 0.52 -2.36 -33.45
CA VAL A 214 1.58 -1.49 -32.94
C VAL A 214 2.88 -2.30 -32.86
N PHE A 215 3.57 -2.46 -33.97
CA PHE A 215 4.92 -3.04 -33.97
C PHE A 215 5.96 -1.94 -34.12
N ARG A 216 7.06 -2.04 -33.36
CA ARG A 216 8.32 -1.37 -33.71
C ARG A 216 9.17 -2.37 -34.48
N GLU A 217 9.49 -2.04 -35.70
CA GLU A 217 10.62 -2.67 -36.37
C GLU A 217 11.90 -2.27 -35.63
N HIS A 218 12.73 -3.25 -35.36
CA HIS A 218 14.06 -3.08 -34.71
C HIS A 218 15.11 -2.79 -35.78
#